data_eac4a63053d74b63a4b8b6001019f842
#
_entry.id   eac4a63053d74b63a4b8b6001019f842
#
_cell.length_a   1.000
_cell.length_b   1.000
_cell.length_c   1.000
_cell.angle_alpha   90.00
_cell.angle_beta   90.00
_cell.angle_gamma   90.00
#
_symmetry.space_group_name_H-M   'P 1'
#
loop_
_entity.id
_entity.type
_entity.pdbx_description
1 polymer ?
#
loop_
_entity_poly.entity_id
_entity_poly.type
_entity_poly.pdbx_seq_one_letter_code
_entity_poly.pdbx_strand_id
1 'polypeptide(L)'
;SLDYAYYLRGVIAEERSSSLLDNLITDIAQRDVLTISDAYKYYQELISKYPDSKYSKEAESRLFRLVNALARHELYVAVYYTRIGANIAAINRSKYIIENYPNSQSIPDGLHLMAYNYDIIKADNLAADTRSVLSSSFPNYSPSYSIKN
;
A
#
# COMPACT_ATOMS: atom_id res chain seq x y z
N SER A 1 -15.65 27.28 5.95
CA SER A 1 -14.26 27.56 5.64
C SER A 1 -13.75 26.65 4.50
N LEU A 2 -12.69 27.08 3.81
CA LEU A 2 -12.13 26.34 2.68
C LEU A 2 -11.48 25.02 3.13
N ASP A 3 -10.88 24.98 4.31
CA ASP A 3 -10.31 23.79 4.90
C ASP A 3 -11.35 22.68 5.10
N TYR A 4 -12.54 23.04 5.59
CA TYR A 4 -13.65 22.12 5.71
C TYR A 4 -14.14 21.58 4.35
N ALA A 5 -14.17 22.43 3.33
CA ALA A 5 -14.55 22.01 1.98
C ALA A 5 -13.56 20.99 1.40
N TYR A 6 -12.26 21.18 1.58
CA TYR A 6 -11.24 20.21 1.19
C TYR A 6 -11.38 18.89 1.95
N TYR A 7 -11.65 18.97 3.25
CA TYR A 7 -11.89 17.79 4.07
C TYR A 7 -13.08 16.97 3.58
N LEU A 8 -14.23 17.64 3.33
CA LEU A 8 -15.42 16.98 2.81
C LEU A 8 -15.20 16.31 1.45
N ARG A 9 -14.43 16.93 0.55
CA ARG A 9 -14.09 16.31 -0.73
C ARG A 9 -13.34 15.00 -0.54
N GLY A 10 -12.40 14.96 0.40
CA GLY A 10 -11.69 13.74 0.77
C GLY A 10 -12.63 12.67 1.31
N VAL A 11 -13.50 13.02 2.24
CA VAL A 11 -14.48 12.09 2.85
C VAL A 11 -15.42 11.52 1.79
N ILE A 12 -15.96 12.37 0.91
CA ILE A 12 -16.86 11.92 -0.17
C ILE A 12 -16.14 10.94 -1.11
N ALA A 13 -14.90 11.23 -1.49
CA ALA A 13 -14.12 10.34 -2.34
C ALA A 13 -13.81 9.00 -1.64
N GLU A 14 -13.50 9.03 -0.34
CA GLU A 14 -13.29 7.84 0.48
C GLU A 14 -14.56 6.99 0.58
N GLU A 15 -15.71 7.60 0.84
CA GLU A 15 -17.01 6.89 0.94
C GLU A 15 -17.44 6.28 -0.39
N ARG A 16 -17.17 6.95 -1.51
CA ARG A 16 -17.40 6.38 -2.84
C ARG A 16 -16.60 5.11 -3.07
N SER A 17 -15.35 5.06 -2.60
CA SER A 17 -14.53 3.85 -2.73
C SER A 17 -15.08 2.71 -1.88
N SER A 18 -15.49 2.98 -0.65
CA SER A 18 -16.01 1.94 0.26
C SER A 18 -17.36 1.38 -0.19
N SER A 19 -18.27 2.22 -0.71
CA SER A 19 -19.60 1.77 -1.19
C SER A 19 -19.52 0.91 -2.46
N LEU A 20 -18.49 1.12 -3.28
CA LEU A 20 -18.23 0.30 -4.48
C LEU A 20 -17.61 -1.06 -4.11
N LEU A 21 -16.83 -1.11 -3.03
CA LEU A 21 -16.20 -2.36 -2.54
C LEU A 21 -17.24 -3.40 -2.09
N ASP A 22 -18.38 -2.97 -1.56
CA ASP A 22 -19.43 -3.86 -1.07
C ASP A 22 -20.26 -4.54 -2.18
N ASN A 23 -20.17 -4.05 -3.42
CA ASN A 23 -21.09 -4.45 -4.49
C ASN A 23 -20.51 -5.23 -5.69
N LEU A 24 -19.18 -5.31 -5.89
CA LEU A 24 -18.62 -5.90 -7.14
C LEU A 24 -17.21 -6.50 -6.96
N ILE A 25 -17.11 -7.82 -6.84
CA ILE A 25 -15.88 -8.56 -6.50
C ILE A 25 -14.88 -8.76 -7.68
N THR A 26 -15.17 -8.45 -8.94
CA THR A 26 -14.36 -8.94 -10.05
C THR A 26 -13.67 -7.91 -10.95
N ASP A 27 -14.14 -6.65 -11.01
CA ASP A 27 -13.54 -5.62 -11.91
C ASP A 27 -12.98 -4.41 -11.16
N ILE A 28 -12.86 -4.54 -9.89
CA ILE A 28 -12.80 -3.46 -8.90
C ILE A 28 -11.38 -2.97 -8.62
N ALA A 29 -10.37 -3.83 -8.80
CA ALA A 29 -9.00 -3.53 -8.40
C ALA A 29 -8.44 -2.24 -9.06
N GLN A 30 -8.80 -1.98 -10.30
CA GLN A 30 -8.35 -0.78 -11.01
C GLN A 30 -9.16 0.47 -10.70
N ARG A 31 -10.47 0.35 -10.51
CA ARG A 31 -11.35 1.49 -10.17
C ARG A 31 -11.18 1.95 -8.73
N ASP A 32 -10.99 1.01 -7.81
CA ASP A 32 -10.79 1.32 -6.40
C ASP A 32 -9.50 2.06 -6.13
N VAL A 33 -8.41 1.67 -6.80
CA VAL A 33 -7.14 2.40 -6.74
C VAL A 33 -7.31 3.85 -7.19
N LEU A 34 -8.09 4.12 -8.25
CA LEU A 34 -8.35 5.48 -8.73
C LEU A 34 -9.17 6.31 -7.73
N THR A 35 -10.20 5.73 -7.13
CA THR A 35 -11.09 6.44 -6.19
C THR A 35 -10.40 6.72 -4.85
N ILE A 36 -9.61 5.76 -4.35
CA ILE A 36 -8.77 5.93 -3.17
C ILE A 36 -7.68 6.97 -3.45
N SER A 37 -7.13 6.99 -4.66
CA SER A 37 -6.18 7.99 -5.12
C SER A 37 -6.74 9.41 -5.09
N ASP A 38 -8.02 9.60 -5.39
CA ASP A 38 -8.67 10.91 -5.29
C ASP A 38 -8.81 11.36 -3.84
N ALA A 39 -9.23 10.48 -2.94
CA ALA A 39 -9.29 10.77 -1.50
C ALA A 39 -7.91 11.16 -0.97
N TYR A 40 -6.87 10.43 -1.36
CA TYR A 40 -5.49 10.71 -1.01
C TYR A 40 -5.07 12.13 -1.42
N LYS A 41 -5.35 12.52 -2.66
CA LYS A 41 -5.03 13.87 -3.18
C LYS A 41 -5.72 14.97 -2.39
N TYR A 42 -7.02 14.82 -2.11
CA TYR A 42 -7.78 15.84 -1.38
C TYR A 42 -7.27 16.01 0.05
N TYR A 43 -6.95 14.93 0.74
CA TYR A 43 -6.36 15.01 2.08
C TYR A 43 -4.96 15.61 2.06
N GLN A 44 -4.12 15.26 1.09
CA GLN A 44 -2.80 15.88 0.95
C GLN A 44 -2.90 17.38 0.66
N GLU A 45 -3.80 17.80 -0.20
CA GLU A 45 -4.03 19.23 -0.47
C GLU A 45 -4.47 19.98 0.79
N LEU A 46 -5.37 19.41 1.57
CA LEU A 46 -5.81 19.97 2.83
C LEU A 46 -4.63 20.19 3.79
N ILE A 47 -3.85 19.13 4.03
CA ILE A 47 -2.70 19.16 4.95
C ILE A 47 -1.65 20.17 4.48
N SER A 48 -1.40 20.24 3.18
CA SER A 48 -0.44 21.16 2.59
C SER A 48 -0.87 22.63 2.69
N LYS A 49 -2.13 22.91 2.38
CA LYS A 49 -2.66 24.29 2.35
C LYS A 49 -3.08 24.82 3.72
N TYR A 50 -3.53 23.95 4.60
CA TYR A 50 -4.06 24.32 5.92
C TYR A 50 -3.48 23.43 7.03
N PRO A 51 -2.14 23.45 7.24
CA PRO A 51 -1.49 22.52 8.18
C PRO A 51 -1.98 22.66 9.62
N ASP A 52 -2.44 23.84 10.02
CA ASP A 52 -2.92 24.12 11.37
C ASP A 52 -4.43 23.89 11.57
N SER A 53 -5.14 23.47 10.53
CA SER A 53 -6.55 23.18 10.60
C SER A 53 -6.81 21.95 11.49
N LYS A 54 -7.88 21.98 12.28
CA LYS A 54 -8.37 20.82 13.03
C LYS A 54 -8.72 19.64 12.11
N TYR A 55 -9.13 19.93 10.88
CA TYR A 55 -9.46 18.90 9.89
C TYR A 55 -8.21 18.24 9.31
N SER A 56 -7.06 18.92 9.33
CA SER A 56 -5.80 18.33 8.85
C SER A 56 -5.31 17.17 9.71
N LYS A 57 -5.49 17.21 11.03
CA LYS A 57 -5.18 16.09 11.92
C LYS A 57 -6.02 14.86 11.63
N GLU A 58 -7.32 15.06 11.41
CA GLU A 58 -8.21 13.96 11.03
C GLU A 58 -7.85 13.43 9.64
N ALA A 59 -7.52 14.32 8.70
CA ALA A 59 -7.09 13.94 7.36
C ALA A 59 -5.79 13.12 7.38
N GLU A 60 -4.83 13.45 8.25
CA GLU A 60 -3.61 12.66 8.44
C GLU A 60 -3.90 11.23 8.88
N SER A 61 -4.81 11.05 9.84
CA SER A 61 -5.23 9.73 10.30
C SER A 61 -5.92 8.93 9.21
N ARG A 62 -6.79 9.56 8.44
CA ARG A 62 -7.48 8.95 7.30
C ARG A 62 -6.49 8.60 6.19
N LEU A 63 -5.55 9.49 5.90
CA LEU A 63 -4.51 9.28 4.90
C LEU A 63 -3.62 8.07 5.26
N PHE A 64 -3.23 7.96 6.52
CA PHE A 64 -2.47 6.81 7.02
C PHE A 64 -3.21 5.49 6.78
N ARG A 65 -4.50 5.44 7.09
CA ARG A 65 -5.33 4.24 6.85
C ARG A 65 -5.47 3.91 5.36
N LEU A 66 -5.65 4.94 4.51
CA LEU A 66 -5.74 4.75 3.05
C LEU A 66 -4.44 4.22 2.46
N VAL A 67 -3.31 4.79 2.83
CA VAL A 67 -1.98 4.34 2.38
C VAL A 67 -1.75 2.89 2.78
N ASN A 68 -2.07 2.52 4.02
CA ASN A 68 -1.94 1.14 4.47
C ASN A 68 -2.90 0.18 3.74
N ALA A 69 -4.11 0.64 3.42
CA ALA A 69 -5.05 -0.16 2.63
C ALA A 69 -4.54 -0.39 1.20
N LEU A 70 -4.00 0.65 0.55
CA LEU A 70 -3.39 0.55 -0.78
C LEU A 70 -2.18 -0.40 -0.77
N ALA A 71 -1.31 -0.25 0.21
CA ALA A 71 -0.13 -1.10 0.36
C ALA A 71 -0.50 -2.58 0.59
N ARG A 72 -1.50 -2.85 1.43
CA ARG A 72 -2.02 -4.21 1.64
C ARG A 72 -2.60 -4.82 0.37
N HIS A 73 -3.29 -4.03 -0.45
CA HIS A 73 -3.80 -4.50 -1.73
C HIS A 73 -2.64 -4.93 -2.65
N GLU A 74 -1.61 -4.11 -2.78
CA GLU A 74 -0.43 -4.45 -3.58
C GLU A 74 0.28 -5.69 -3.04
N LEU A 75 0.38 -5.82 -1.72
CA LEU A 75 0.95 -7.01 -1.07
C LEU A 75 0.13 -8.26 -1.40
N TYR A 76 -1.18 -8.18 -1.34
CA TYR A 76 -2.07 -9.28 -1.68
C TYR A 76 -1.86 -9.75 -3.13
N VAL A 77 -1.73 -8.82 -4.07
CA VAL A 77 -1.44 -9.12 -5.48
C VAL A 77 -0.05 -9.76 -5.63
N ALA A 78 0.96 -9.24 -4.92
CA ALA A 78 2.31 -9.81 -4.94
C ALA A 78 2.35 -11.25 -4.39
N VAL A 79 1.62 -11.53 -3.32
CA VAL A 79 1.47 -12.89 -2.77
C VAL A 79 0.81 -13.82 -3.79
N TYR A 80 -0.24 -13.37 -4.44
CA TYR A 80 -0.91 -14.14 -5.50
C TYR A 80 0.05 -14.49 -6.64
N TYR A 81 0.80 -13.52 -7.15
CA TYR A 81 1.80 -13.77 -8.19
C TYR A 81 2.90 -14.73 -7.74
N THR A 82 3.33 -14.64 -6.49
CA THR A 82 4.30 -15.59 -5.92
C THR A 82 3.75 -17.03 -5.94
N ARG A 83 2.50 -17.21 -5.53
CA ARG A 83 1.84 -18.52 -5.50
C ARG A 83 1.70 -19.17 -6.87
N ILE A 84 1.46 -18.38 -7.91
CA ILE A 84 1.32 -18.89 -9.28
C ILE A 84 2.66 -18.96 -10.03
N GLY A 85 3.77 -18.64 -9.39
CA GLY A 85 5.09 -18.68 -10.02
C GLY A 85 5.42 -17.50 -10.94
N ALA A 86 4.62 -16.43 -10.92
CA ALA A 86 4.90 -15.20 -11.67
C ALA A 86 5.87 -14.31 -10.86
N ASN A 87 7.10 -14.78 -10.69
CA ASN A 87 8.08 -14.23 -9.75
C ASN A 87 8.49 -12.78 -10.09
N ILE A 88 8.68 -12.46 -11.36
CA ILE A 88 9.01 -11.08 -11.79
C ILE A 88 7.86 -10.12 -11.49
N ALA A 89 6.63 -10.52 -11.75
CA ALA A 89 5.45 -9.72 -11.42
C ALA A 89 5.33 -9.50 -9.91
N ALA A 90 5.59 -10.53 -9.11
CA ALA A 90 5.61 -10.44 -7.65
C ALA A 90 6.68 -9.46 -7.15
N ILE A 91 7.89 -9.52 -7.71
CA ILE A 91 8.97 -8.58 -7.39
C ILE A 91 8.56 -7.14 -7.72
N ASN A 92 7.97 -6.92 -8.89
CA ASN A 92 7.54 -5.58 -9.32
C ASN A 92 6.47 -5.01 -8.40
N ARG A 93 5.50 -5.81 -7.95
CA ARG A 93 4.49 -5.38 -6.99
C ARG A 93 5.09 -5.07 -5.61
N SER A 94 6.01 -5.88 -5.14
CA SER A 94 6.72 -5.65 -3.88
C SER A 94 7.55 -4.35 -3.94
N LYS A 95 8.25 -4.11 -5.04
CA LYS A 95 8.96 -2.85 -5.29
C LYS A 95 8.01 -1.65 -5.27
N TYR A 96 6.85 -1.79 -5.87
CA TYR A 96 5.85 -0.72 -5.90
C TYR A 96 5.45 -0.27 -4.49
N ILE A 97 5.26 -1.21 -3.56
CA ILE A 97 4.99 -0.90 -2.15
C ILE A 97 6.11 -0.05 -1.55
N ILE A 98 7.36 -0.48 -1.75
CA ILE A 98 8.54 0.15 -1.17
C ILE A 98 8.75 1.56 -1.72
N GLU A 99 8.54 1.75 -3.02
CA GLU A 99 8.76 3.02 -3.70
C GLU A 99 7.61 4.02 -3.48
N ASN A 100 6.36 3.56 -3.42
CA ASN A 100 5.19 4.42 -3.38
C ASN A 100 4.54 4.54 -2.01
N TYR A 101 4.74 3.56 -1.13
CA TYR A 101 4.18 3.53 0.23
C TYR A 101 5.26 3.28 1.29
N PRO A 102 6.34 4.11 1.32
CA PRO A 102 7.54 3.82 2.13
C PRO A 102 7.30 3.82 3.64
N ASN A 103 6.21 4.42 4.10
CA ASN A 103 5.84 4.47 5.52
C ASN A 103 4.71 3.49 5.88
N SER A 104 4.30 2.63 4.96
CA SER A 104 3.24 1.66 5.22
C SER A 104 3.72 0.51 6.10
N GLN A 105 2.77 -0.12 6.78
CA GLN A 105 3.01 -1.33 7.57
C GLN A 105 3.33 -2.56 6.72
N SER A 106 3.14 -2.49 5.40
CA SER A 106 3.42 -3.58 4.46
C SER A 106 4.87 -3.62 3.96
N ILE A 107 5.71 -2.65 4.33
CA ILE A 107 7.12 -2.61 3.90
C ILE A 107 7.88 -3.89 4.26
N PRO A 108 7.86 -4.39 5.51
CA PRO A 108 8.61 -5.60 5.83
C PRO A 108 8.11 -6.83 5.07
N ASP A 109 6.81 -7.00 4.90
CA ASP A 109 6.25 -8.08 4.09
C ASP A 109 6.66 -7.96 2.61
N GLY A 110 6.66 -6.75 2.08
CA GLY A 110 7.13 -6.47 0.71
C GLY A 110 8.60 -6.85 0.51
N LEU A 111 9.47 -6.49 1.45
CA LEU A 111 10.88 -6.86 1.43
C LEU A 111 11.08 -8.39 1.51
N HIS A 112 10.38 -9.04 2.40
CA HIS A 112 10.45 -10.50 2.55
C HIS A 112 10.02 -11.22 1.25
N LEU A 113 8.90 -10.79 0.68
CA LEU A 113 8.36 -11.39 -0.54
C LEU A 113 9.28 -11.13 -1.74
N MET A 114 9.88 -9.94 -1.81
CA MET A 114 10.86 -9.60 -2.84
C MET A 114 12.09 -10.50 -2.75
N ALA A 115 12.65 -10.67 -1.57
CA ALA A 115 13.79 -11.57 -1.34
C ALA A 115 13.46 -13.02 -1.70
N TYR A 116 12.29 -13.50 -1.30
CA TYR A 116 11.82 -14.84 -1.63
C TYR A 116 11.78 -15.07 -3.16
N ASN A 117 11.21 -14.15 -3.90
CA ASN A 117 11.11 -14.24 -5.35
C ASN A 117 12.46 -14.08 -6.06
N TYR A 118 13.36 -13.24 -5.52
CA TYR A 118 14.75 -13.16 -6.02
C TYR A 118 15.48 -14.50 -5.89
N ASP A 119 15.29 -15.22 -4.79
CA ASP A 119 15.87 -16.56 -4.64
C ASP A 119 15.39 -17.53 -5.73
N ILE A 120 14.10 -17.51 -6.02
CA ILE A 120 13.50 -18.41 -7.01
C ILE A 120 14.07 -18.16 -8.40
N ILE A 121 14.29 -16.91 -8.78
CA ILE A 121 14.89 -16.55 -10.09
C ILE A 121 16.42 -16.56 -10.09
N LYS A 122 17.05 -17.02 -9.01
CA LYS A 122 18.51 -17.11 -8.86
C LYS A 122 19.23 -15.76 -8.87
N ALA A 123 18.55 -14.69 -8.47
CA ALA A 123 19.16 -13.38 -8.26
C ALA A 123 19.72 -13.28 -6.82
N ASP A 124 20.71 -14.08 -6.50
CA ASP A 124 21.17 -14.33 -5.12
C ASP A 124 21.71 -13.09 -4.43
N ASN A 125 22.42 -12.21 -5.15
CA ASN A 125 22.92 -10.95 -4.58
C ASN A 125 21.79 -10.01 -4.21
N LEU A 126 20.78 -9.88 -5.07
CA LEU A 126 19.60 -9.05 -4.79
C LEU A 126 18.78 -9.61 -3.62
N ALA A 127 18.66 -10.93 -3.53
CA ALA A 127 18.02 -11.60 -2.41
C ALA A 127 18.74 -11.31 -1.09
N ALA A 128 20.06 -11.45 -1.07
CA ALA A 128 20.90 -11.19 0.11
C ALA A 128 20.81 -9.72 0.56
N ASP A 129 20.91 -8.78 -0.37
CA ASP A 129 20.81 -7.35 -0.10
C ASP A 129 19.43 -7.00 0.49
N THR A 130 18.37 -7.55 -0.08
CA THR A 130 17.00 -7.32 0.39
C THR A 130 16.79 -7.87 1.80
N ARG A 131 17.30 -9.08 2.10
CA ARG A 131 17.26 -9.65 3.46
C ARG A 131 18.05 -8.82 4.45
N SER A 132 19.17 -8.29 4.04
CA SER A 132 19.99 -7.42 4.89
C SER A 132 19.24 -6.16 5.31
N VAL A 133 18.52 -5.53 4.37
CA VAL A 133 17.64 -4.38 4.66
C VAL A 133 16.52 -4.79 5.62
N LEU A 134 15.87 -5.92 5.36
CA LEU A 134 14.78 -6.43 6.20
C LEU A 134 15.26 -6.67 7.64
N SER A 135 16.34 -7.39 7.83
CA SER A 135 16.84 -7.74 9.16
C SER A 135 17.37 -6.54 9.95
N SER A 136 17.98 -5.55 9.29
CA SER A 136 18.47 -4.35 9.96
C SER A 136 17.36 -3.35 10.31
N SER A 137 16.34 -3.22 9.47
CA SER A 137 15.23 -2.27 9.68
C SER A 137 14.08 -2.87 10.50
N PHE A 138 13.87 -4.18 10.42
CA PHE A 138 12.77 -4.89 11.06
C PHE A 138 13.26 -6.18 11.74
N PRO A 139 14.07 -6.07 12.83
CA PRO A 139 14.75 -7.23 13.43
C PRO A 139 13.80 -8.28 14.02
N ASN A 140 12.58 -7.90 14.38
CA ASN A 140 11.57 -8.80 14.95
C ASN A 140 10.51 -9.22 13.91
N TYR A 141 10.82 -9.13 12.64
CA TYR A 141 9.89 -9.42 11.56
C TYR A 141 9.42 -10.87 11.56
N SER A 142 8.14 -11.03 11.33
CA SER A 142 7.48 -12.30 11.06
C SER A 142 6.42 -12.08 9.98
N PRO A 143 6.33 -12.94 8.93
CA PRO A 143 5.36 -12.74 7.85
C PRO A 143 3.92 -12.73 8.33
N SER A 144 3.12 -11.78 7.82
CA SER A 144 1.68 -11.70 8.07
C SER A 144 0.84 -12.48 7.04
N TYR A 145 1.48 -13.18 6.12
CA TYR A 145 0.85 -13.92 5.02
C TYR A 145 1.45 -15.33 4.90
N SER A 146 0.76 -16.19 4.13
CA SER A 146 1.26 -17.51 3.77
C SER A 146 1.44 -17.63 2.25
N ILE A 147 2.59 -18.15 1.82
CA ILE A 147 2.88 -18.44 0.41
C ILE A 147 2.33 -19.83 0.04
N LYS A 148 2.26 -20.73 0.99
CA LYS A 148 1.72 -22.08 0.77
C LYS A 148 0.20 -22.05 0.74
N ASN A 149 -0.39 -22.73 -0.25
CA ASN A 149 -1.83 -22.95 -0.33
C ASN A 149 -2.31 -23.88 0.79
#